data_175ea109f79d38450b39aaf5a6644aad
#
_entry.id   175ea109f79d38450b39aaf5a6644aad
#
_cell.length_a   1.000
_cell.length_b   1.000
_cell.length_c   1.000
_cell.angle_alpha   90.00
_cell.angle_beta   90.00
_cell.angle_gamma   90.00
#
_symmetry.space_group_name_H-M   'P 1'
#
loop_
_entity.id
_entity.type
_entity.pdbx_description
1 polymer ?
#
loop_
_entity_poly.entity_id
_entity_poly.type
_entity_poly.pdbx_seq_one_letter_code
_entity_poly.pdbx_strand_id
1 'polypeptide(L)'
;INVMLFFVLAEAVPKTYALLNPVRGATTTARPVSLLVRFWPLRAASTVLIKLTNVIVKGEGLKQGPFIGEQEFLGIVEAAAQDSVIEHEERELIESIIEFGDTVVREIMVPRPDAVFIDSDLTITQALDKAVEDGFSRLPVLRKDDDDVDDVIGIVYVKDLVIAERRGDGASPITPLIRDVEVVPENKLVADLMRSMQANKFHMVMVADEYGIIVGLATLEDCLEELVGEIVDEHDDEDLSLQTLPNGDYLVIGSMPISRLNDELEMKVPETEYDTIGGFIFGMLGHVPVQGESVDYDGWRISTEQLDGRRIQQVRISAITA
;
A
#
# COMPACT_ATOMS: atom_id res chain seq x y z
N ILE A 1 53.97 7.17 17.43
CA ILE A 1 54.04 5.72 17.18
C ILE A 1 53.22 4.96 18.26
N ASN A 2 53.39 5.20 19.57
CA ASN A 2 52.68 4.49 20.62
C ASN A 2 51.15 4.68 20.56
N VAL A 3 50.65 5.86 20.23
CA VAL A 3 49.21 6.15 20.11
C VAL A 3 48.59 5.38 18.94
N MET A 4 49.26 5.32 17.78
CA MET A 4 48.79 4.53 16.64
C MET A 4 48.78 3.03 16.93
N LEU A 5 49.83 2.52 17.58
CA LEU A 5 49.88 1.11 17.97
C LEU A 5 48.79 0.74 18.96
N PHE A 6 48.52 1.61 19.94
CA PHE A 6 47.46 1.43 20.91
C PHE A 6 46.08 1.46 20.21
N PHE A 7 45.83 2.41 19.33
CA PHE A 7 44.56 2.50 18.55
C PHE A 7 44.34 1.24 17.73
N VAL A 8 45.35 0.77 17.00
CA VAL A 8 45.24 -0.43 16.18
C VAL A 8 44.93 -1.68 17.04
N LEU A 9 45.70 -1.91 18.11
CA LEU A 9 45.61 -3.12 18.90
C LEU A 9 44.41 -3.12 19.89
N ALA A 10 44.08 -1.97 20.47
CA ALA A 10 43.05 -1.88 21.49
C ALA A 10 41.66 -1.54 20.95
N GLU A 11 41.58 -0.96 19.74
CA GLU A 11 40.32 -0.52 19.17
C GLU A 11 40.06 -1.15 17.80
N ALA A 12 40.90 -0.96 16.79
CA ALA A 12 40.62 -1.38 15.43
C ALA A 12 40.52 -2.91 15.28
N VAL A 13 41.53 -3.65 15.80
CA VAL A 13 41.57 -5.12 15.68
C VAL A 13 40.39 -5.80 16.39
N PRO A 14 40.02 -5.46 17.65
CA PRO A 14 38.88 -6.08 18.32
C PRO A 14 37.53 -5.77 17.63
N LYS A 15 37.32 -4.55 17.12
CA LYS A 15 36.14 -4.15 16.38
C LYS A 15 36.02 -4.95 15.08
N THR A 16 37.07 -5.00 14.29
CA THR A 16 37.12 -5.73 13.02
C THR A 16 36.87 -7.23 13.26
N TYR A 17 37.51 -7.81 14.29
CA TYR A 17 37.28 -9.21 14.65
C TYR A 17 35.84 -9.50 15.05
N ALA A 18 35.20 -8.61 15.82
CA ALA A 18 33.81 -8.75 16.20
C ALA A 18 32.84 -8.65 15.01
N LEU A 19 33.13 -7.77 14.05
CA LEU A 19 32.36 -7.64 12.80
C LEU A 19 32.47 -8.90 11.93
N LEU A 20 33.69 -9.43 11.77
CA LEU A 20 33.92 -10.63 10.96
C LEU A 20 33.45 -11.94 11.62
N ASN A 21 33.34 -11.96 12.94
CA ASN A 21 32.94 -13.15 13.71
C ASN A 21 31.92 -12.82 14.81
N PRO A 22 30.71 -12.33 14.47
CA PRO A 22 29.76 -11.79 15.45
C PRO A 22 29.36 -12.80 16.54
N VAL A 23 29.08 -14.04 16.18
CA VAL A 23 28.68 -15.08 17.12
C VAL A 23 29.80 -15.48 18.08
N ARG A 24 31.04 -15.66 17.56
CA ARG A 24 32.20 -15.97 18.41
C ARG A 24 32.60 -14.80 19.28
N GLY A 25 32.56 -13.58 18.76
CA GLY A 25 32.79 -12.37 19.52
C GLY A 25 31.80 -12.23 20.67
N ALA A 26 30.51 -12.37 20.39
CA ALA A 26 29.45 -12.31 21.40
C ALA A 26 29.60 -13.40 22.48
N THR A 27 29.81 -14.66 22.10
CA THR A 27 29.94 -15.78 23.08
C THR A 27 31.15 -15.65 23.93
N THR A 28 32.30 -15.18 23.41
CA THR A 28 33.55 -15.01 24.17
C THR A 28 33.43 -13.86 25.17
N THR A 29 32.77 -12.76 24.78
CA THR A 29 32.64 -11.56 25.63
C THR A 29 31.43 -11.62 26.57
N ALA A 30 30.45 -12.46 26.29
CA ALA A 30 29.21 -12.55 27.10
C ALA A 30 29.46 -12.79 28.58
N ARG A 31 30.35 -13.72 28.95
CA ARG A 31 30.67 -14.03 30.35
C ARG A 31 31.32 -12.87 31.10
N PRO A 32 32.45 -12.25 30.62
CA PRO A 32 33.03 -11.10 31.31
C PRO A 32 32.10 -9.88 31.33
N VAL A 33 31.34 -9.63 30.27
CA VAL A 33 30.35 -8.54 30.22
C VAL A 33 29.22 -8.79 31.24
N SER A 34 28.71 -10.00 31.34
CA SER A 34 27.66 -10.34 32.31
C SER A 34 28.11 -10.15 33.77
N LEU A 35 29.38 -10.46 34.07
CA LEU A 35 29.98 -10.19 35.35
C LEU A 35 30.08 -8.69 35.66
N LEU A 36 30.51 -7.90 34.67
CA LEU A 36 30.60 -6.43 34.81
C LEU A 36 29.22 -5.78 34.98
N VAL A 37 28.21 -6.21 34.22
CA VAL A 37 26.82 -5.71 34.34
C VAL A 37 26.21 -6.10 35.71
N ARG A 38 26.58 -7.26 36.27
CA ARG A 38 26.12 -7.71 37.57
C ARG A 38 26.81 -6.97 38.72
N PHE A 39 27.95 -6.30 38.48
CA PHE A 39 28.70 -5.58 39.49
C PHE A 39 27.96 -4.31 39.92
N TRP A 40 27.44 -4.30 41.15
CA TRP A 40 26.56 -3.27 41.69
C TRP A 40 27.05 -1.81 41.49
N PRO A 41 28.33 -1.44 41.73
CA PRO A 41 28.79 -0.07 41.56
C PRO A 41 28.72 0.42 40.11
N LEU A 42 29.01 -0.43 39.11
CA LEU A 42 28.92 -0.08 37.70
C LEU A 42 27.46 0.12 37.26
N ARG A 43 26.57 -0.72 37.80
CA ARG A 43 25.13 -0.58 37.54
C ARG A 43 24.58 0.74 38.11
N ALA A 44 25.00 1.11 39.31
CA ALA A 44 24.62 2.39 39.93
C ALA A 44 25.13 3.58 39.14
N ALA A 45 26.40 3.53 38.69
CA ALA A 45 27.01 4.58 37.87
C ALA A 45 26.31 4.73 36.49
N SER A 46 26.00 3.63 35.81
CA SER A 46 25.27 3.67 34.55
C SER A 46 23.87 4.25 34.69
N THR A 47 23.15 3.91 35.75
CA THR A 47 21.80 4.46 36.03
C THR A 47 21.85 5.99 36.27
N VAL A 48 22.89 6.47 36.97
CA VAL A 48 23.08 7.92 37.18
C VAL A 48 23.40 8.62 35.87
N LEU A 49 24.29 8.04 35.03
CA LEU A 49 24.63 8.61 33.73
C LEU A 49 23.42 8.67 32.80
N ILE A 50 22.61 7.59 32.73
CA ILE A 50 21.38 7.54 31.94
C ILE A 50 20.39 8.63 32.41
N LYS A 51 20.19 8.76 33.72
CA LYS A 51 19.34 9.83 34.25
C LYS A 51 19.84 11.22 33.88
N LEU A 52 21.16 11.45 33.95
CA LEU A 52 21.77 12.71 33.58
C LEU A 52 21.59 12.99 32.08
N THR A 53 21.78 11.99 31.22
CA THR A 53 21.55 12.10 29.80
C THR A 53 20.08 12.44 29.48
N ASN A 54 19.14 11.77 30.15
CA ASN A 54 17.70 12.02 29.97
C ASN A 54 17.26 13.42 30.42
N VAL A 55 18.02 14.06 31.32
CA VAL A 55 17.79 15.46 31.72
C VAL A 55 18.30 16.44 30.68
N ILE A 56 19.43 16.11 30.03
CA ILE A 56 20.10 16.98 29.05
C ILE A 56 19.43 16.85 27.67
N VAL A 57 19.08 15.63 27.27
CA VAL A 57 18.41 15.34 26.01
C VAL A 57 16.88 15.37 26.26
N LYS A 58 16.23 16.45 25.89
CA LYS A 58 14.76 16.56 25.89
C LYS A 58 14.20 15.67 24.79
N GLY A 59 13.79 14.44 25.12
CA GLY A 59 13.16 13.47 24.26
C GLY A 59 12.62 12.30 25.10
N GLU A 60 11.92 11.36 24.49
CA GLU A 60 11.57 10.10 25.14
C GLU A 60 12.87 9.38 25.51
N GLY A 61 13.28 9.48 26.80
CA GLY A 61 14.54 8.97 27.30
C GLY A 61 14.76 7.50 26.92
N LEU A 62 16.03 7.09 26.86
CA LEU A 62 16.43 5.70 26.68
C LEU A 62 15.61 4.78 27.62
N LYS A 63 14.52 4.22 27.08
CA LYS A 63 13.81 3.12 27.72
C LYS A 63 14.80 1.95 27.83
N GLN A 64 14.90 1.34 28.99
CA GLN A 64 15.89 0.28 29.29
C GLN A 64 15.73 -0.89 28.31
N GLY A 65 16.69 -1.04 27.41
CA GLY A 65 16.81 -2.17 26.48
C GLY A 65 17.30 -1.74 25.09
N PRO A 66 17.84 -2.63 24.31
CA PRO A 66 18.10 -2.40 22.90
C PRO A 66 16.74 -2.50 22.16
N PHE A 67 15.89 -1.50 22.31
CA PHE A 67 14.68 -1.40 21.52
C PHE A 67 15.09 -0.77 20.20
N ILE A 68 15.06 -1.58 19.15
CA ILE A 68 15.15 -1.10 17.77
C ILE A 68 13.85 -0.35 17.52
N GLY A 69 13.93 0.95 17.25
CA GLY A 69 12.78 1.73 16.79
C GLY A 69 12.41 1.31 15.36
N GLU A 70 11.20 1.62 14.94
CA GLU A 70 10.69 1.33 13.60
C GLU A 70 11.64 1.85 12.50
N GLN A 71 12.07 3.10 12.59
CA GLN A 71 13.02 3.71 11.66
C GLN A 71 14.39 2.99 11.65
N GLU A 72 14.86 2.53 12.80
CA GLU A 72 16.11 1.76 12.89
C GLU A 72 15.95 0.37 12.29
N PHE A 73 14.77 -0.25 12.44
CA PHE A 73 14.43 -1.53 11.81
C PHE A 73 14.36 -1.38 10.28
N LEU A 74 13.66 -0.37 9.75
CA LEU A 74 13.60 -0.07 8.33
C LEU A 74 14.99 0.19 7.75
N GLY A 75 15.86 0.92 8.48
CA GLY A 75 17.26 1.10 8.09
C GLY A 75 18.06 -0.21 8.00
N ILE A 76 17.75 -1.21 8.82
CA ILE A 76 18.37 -2.54 8.73
C ILE A 76 17.85 -3.29 7.50
N VAL A 77 16.56 -3.20 7.22
CA VAL A 77 15.92 -3.82 6.04
C VAL A 77 16.50 -3.23 4.76
N GLU A 78 16.62 -1.92 4.68
CA GLU A 78 17.23 -1.22 3.55
C GLU A 78 18.70 -1.63 3.34
N ALA A 79 19.52 -1.70 4.41
CA ALA A 79 20.89 -2.18 4.33
C ALA A 79 20.99 -3.63 3.85
N ALA A 80 20.03 -4.48 4.27
CA ALA A 80 19.97 -5.87 3.84
C ALA A 80 19.64 -6.01 2.35
N ALA A 81 18.79 -5.14 1.80
CA ALA A 81 18.49 -5.08 0.37
C ALA A 81 19.71 -4.61 -0.43
N GLN A 82 20.41 -3.55 0.01
CA GLN A 82 21.63 -3.06 -0.64
C GLN A 82 22.75 -4.11 -0.66
N ASP A 83 22.87 -4.92 0.40
CA ASP A 83 23.84 -6.02 0.48
C ASP A 83 23.35 -7.31 -0.24
N SER A 84 22.21 -7.28 -0.94
CA SER A 84 21.61 -8.43 -1.64
C SER A 84 21.34 -9.63 -0.72
N VAL A 85 21.03 -9.39 0.56
CA VAL A 85 20.62 -10.40 1.53
C VAL A 85 19.12 -10.71 1.36
N ILE A 86 18.34 -9.69 0.99
CA ILE A 86 16.92 -9.78 0.63
C ILE A 86 16.74 -9.15 -0.75
N GLU A 87 15.70 -9.57 -1.48
CA GLU A 87 15.31 -8.99 -2.76
C GLU A 87 14.55 -7.68 -2.55
N HIS A 88 14.46 -6.86 -3.60
CA HIS A 88 13.79 -5.56 -3.53
C HIS A 88 12.30 -5.72 -3.17
N GLU A 89 11.64 -6.68 -3.78
CA GLU A 89 10.24 -7.03 -3.52
C GLU A 89 10.03 -7.49 -2.06
N GLU A 90 10.98 -8.25 -1.49
CA GLU A 90 10.92 -8.67 -0.08
C GLU A 90 11.03 -7.47 0.87
N ARG A 91 11.87 -6.47 0.53
CA ARG A 91 11.98 -5.22 1.28
C ARG A 91 10.66 -4.44 1.26
N GLU A 92 10.08 -4.24 0.08
CA GLU A 92 8.80 -3.54 -0.09
C GLU A 92 7.68 -4.21 0.71
N LEU A 93 7.59 -5.54 0.64
CA LEU A 93 6.61 -6.29 1.42
C LEU A 93 6.80 -6.10 2.95
N ILE A 94 8.05 -6.02 3.43
CA ILE A 94 8.32 -5.77 4.86
C ILE A 94 7.88 -4.35 5.24
N GLU A 95 8.10 -3.36 4.40
CA GLU A 95 7.66 -1.97 4.60
C GLU A 95 6.13 -1.90 4.64
N SER A 96 5.44 -2.49 3.65
CA SER A 96 3.97 -2.55 3.61
C SER A 96 3.36 -3.22 4.85
N ILE A 97 3.98 -4.30 5.38
CA ILE A 97 3.50 -4.96 6.62
C ILE A 97 3.57 -4.03 7.83
N ILE A 98 4.58 -3.16 7.90
CA ILE A 98 4.73 -2.20 9.01
C ILE A 98 3.66 -1.11 8.88
N GLU A 99 3.52 -0.51 7.70
CA GLU A 99 2.56 0.54 7.40
C GLU A 99 1.11 0.06 7.60
N PHE A 100 0.80 -1.15 7.15
CA PHE A 100 -0.50 -1.81 7.35
C PHE A 100 -0.96 -1.85 8.81
N GLY A 101 -0.01 -1.88 9.75
CA GLY A 101 -0.32 -1.88 11.18
C GLY A 101 -1.03 -0.61 11.64
N ASP A 102 -0.75 0.52 11.02
CA ASP A 102 -1.24 1.85 11.38
C ASP A 102 -2.30 2.41 10.40
N THR A 103 -2.45 1.77 9.22
CA THR A 103 -3.42 2.16 8.18
C THR A 103 -4.85 2.02 8.70
N VAL A 104 -5.70 3.03 8.43
CA VAL A 104 -7.12 3.02 8.79
C VAL A 104 -8.02 2.77 7.58
N VAL A 105 -9.21 2.24 7.82
CA VAL A 105 -10.16 1.84 6.76
C VAL A 105 -10.48 2.97 5.78
N ARG A 106 -10.52 4.22 6.23
CA ARG A 106 -10.73 5.39 5.38
C ARG A 106 -9.70 5.51 4.26
N GLU A 107 -8.48 5.02 4.45
CA GLU A 107 -7.37 5.14 3.50
C GLU A 107 -7.47 4.14 2.36
N ILE A 108 -8.14 2.99 2.61
CA ILE A 108 -8.28 1.90 1.65
C ILE A 108 -9.71 1.73 1.10
N MET A 109 -10.71 2.40 1.69
CA MET A 109 -12.10 2.22 1.28
C MET A 109 -12.35 2.78 -0.12
N VAL A 110 -13.27 2.16 -0.85
CA VAL A 110 -13.91 2.76 -2.02
C VAL A 110 -14.88 3.84 -1.53
N PRO A 111 -14.64 5.12 -1.82
CA PRO A 111 -15.54 6.20 -1.39
C PRO A 111 -16.94 6.03 -1.99
N ARG A 112 -17.96 6.50 -1.27
CA ARG A 112 -19.36 6.37 -1.68
C ARG A 112 -19.66 6.87 -3.12
N PRO A 113 -19.09 7.99 -3.61
CA PRO A 113 -19.32 8.45 -4.99
C PRO A 113 -18.80 7.50 -6.06
N ASP A 114 -17.80 6.67 -5.73
CA ASP A 114 -17.14 5.75 -6.65
C ASP A 114 -17.68 4.32 -6.50
N ALA A 115 -18.47 4.07 -5.44
CA ALA A 115 -19.08 2.77 -5.19
C ALA A 115 -20.36 2.56 -5.97
N VAL A 116 -20.54 1.36 -6.51
CA VAL A 116 -21.75 0.99 -7.24
C VAL A 116 -22.78 0.38 -6.29
N PHE A 117 -23.98 0.96 -6.29
CA PHE A 117 -25.13 0.51 -5.52
C PHE A 117 -26.27 0.09 -6.43
N ILE A 118 -27.16 -0.76 -5.93
CA ILE A 118 -28.39 -1.14 -6.62
C ILE A 118 -29.62 -0.84 -5.75
N ASP A 119 -30.74 -0.52 -6.40
CA ASP A 119 -32.00 -0.26 -5.71
C ASP A 119 -32.71 -1.55 -5.29
N SER A 120 -33.37 -1.53 -4.12
CA SER A 120 -34.08 -2.69 -3.58
C SER A 120 -35.33 -3.12 -4.36
N ASP A 121 -35.82 -2.29 -5.28
CA ASP A 121 -36.98 -2.56 -6.13
C ASP A 121 -36.65 -3.28 -7.45
N LEU A 122 -35.34 -3.47 -7.73
CA LEU A 122 -34.91 -4.19 -8.93
C LEU A 122 -35.39 -5.65 -8.92
N THR A 123 -35.63 -6.17 -10.13
CA THR A 123 -35.80 -7.61 -10.33
C THR A 123 -34.46 -8.33 -10.33
N ILE A 124 -34.48 -9.65 -10.14
CA ILE A 124 -33.29 -10.50 -10.15
C ILE A 124 -32.53 -10.37 -11.48
N THR A 125 -33.22 -10.38 -12.63
CA THR A 125 -32.62 -10.19 -13.95
C THR A 125 -31.92 -8.83 -14.04
N GLN A 126 -32.60 -7.74 -13.65
CA GLN A 126 -32.03 -6.40 -13.73
C GLN A 126 -30.78 -6.24 -12.83
N ALA A 127 -30.83 -6.78 -11.62
CA ALA A 127 -29.69 -6.74 -10.71
C ALA A 127 -28.50 -7.58 -11.23
N LEU A 128 -28.81 -8.73 -11.87
CA LEU A 128 -27.80 -9.59 -12.48
C LEU A 128 -27.15 -8.91 -13.69
N ASP A 129 -27.94 -8.28 -14.57
CA ASP A 129 -27.44 -7.56 -15.73
C ASP A 129 -26.46 -6.45 -15.29
N LYS A 130 -26.84 -5.67 -14.26
CA LYS A 130 -25.99 -4.62 -13.72
C LYS A 130 -24.69 -5.19 -13.10
N ALA A 131 -24.81 -6.29 -12.35
CA ALA A 131 -23.64 -6.93 -11.75
C ALA A 131 -22.64 -7.46 -12.80
N VAL A 132 -23.15 -7.96 -13.93
CA VAL A 132 -22.31 -8.46 -15.04
C VAL A 132 -21.69 -7.31 -15.81
N GLU A 133 -22.43 -6.22 -16.04
CA GLU A 133 -21.92 -5.02 -16.70
C GLU A 133 -20.76 -4.38 -15.93
N ASP A 134 -20.91 -4.27 -14.60
CA ASP A 134 -19.92 -3.64 -13.72
C ASP A 134 -18.83 -4.61 -13.22
N GLY A 135 -18.97 -5.93 -13.48
CA GLY A 135 -17.98 -6.95 -13.11
C GLY A 135 -17.92 -7.32 -11.62
N PHE A 136 -18.89 -6.91 -10.80
CA PHE A 136 -18.85 -7.10 -9.35
C PHE A 136 -19.47 -8.42 -8.90
N SER A 137 -18.87 -9.06 -7.90
CA SER A 137 -19.39 -10.29 -7.25
C SER A 137 -20.41 -10.02 -6.15
N ARG A 138 -20.44 -8.81 -5.59
CA ARG A 138 -21.30 -8.36 -4.49
C ARG A 138 -21.71 -6.92 -4.73
N LEU A 139 -22.99 -6.63 -4.52
CA LEU A 139 -23.53 -5.29 -4.72
C LEU A 139 -24.26 -4.84 -3.45
N PRO A 140 -23.91 -3.68 -2.87
CA PRO A 140 -24.68 -3.05 -1.82
C PRO A 140 -26.06 -2.61 -2.34
N VAL A 141 -27.09 -2.76 -1.50
CA VAL A 141 -28.48 -2.47 -1.84
C VAL A 141 -28.95 -1.26 -1.05
N LEU A 142 -29.43 -0.25 -1.77
CA LEU A 142 -30.07 0.93 -1.19
C LEU A 142 -31.57 0.69 -1.01
N ARG A 143 -32.11 1.21 0.08
CA ARG A 143 -33.56 1.33 0.25
C ARG A 143 -34.05 2.43 -0.68
N LYS A 144 -35.05 2.13 -1.45
CA LYS A 144 -35.76 3.14 -2.24
C LYS A 144 -36.94 3.64 -1.43
N ASP A 145 -36.73 4.68 -0.63
CA ASP A 145 -37.80 5.40 0.05
C ASP A 145 -37.96 6.81 -0.55
N ASP A 146 -39.19 7.36 -0.52
CA ASP A 146 -39.52 8.68 -1.06
C ASP A 146 -38.85 9.84 -0.25
N ASP A 147 -38.18 9.55 0.87
CA ASP A 147 -37.64 10.52 1.84
C ASP A 147 -36.13 10.79 1.71
N ASP A 148 -35.51 10.57 0.56
CA ASP A 148 -34.13 10.99 0.26
C ASP A 148 -33.03 10.43 1.22
N VAL A 149 -33.30 9.37 1.99
CA VAL A 149 -32.33 8.73 2.86
C VAL A 149 -31.76 7.51 2.13
N ASP A 150 -30.56 7.68 1.63
CA ASP A 150 -29.73 6.62 1.02
C ASP A 150 -29.30 5.59 2.10
N ASP A 151 -30.24 4.79 2.58
CA ASP A 151 -30.00 3.77 3.59
C ASP A 151 -29.58 2.45 2.94
N VAL A 152 -28.37 1.98 3.24
CA VAL A 152 -27.88 0.67 2.79
C VAL A 152 -28.54 -0.40 3.65
N ILE A 153 -29.42 -1.20 3.05
CA ILE A 153 -30.19 -2.24 3.76
C ILE A 153 -29.50 -3.61 3.75
N GLY A 154 -28.41 -3.76 3.02
CA GLY A 154 -27.65 -5.00 2.94
C GLY A 154 -26.88 -5.14 1.63
N ILE A 155 -26.49 -6.37 1.33
CA ILE A 155 -25.78 -6.74 0.10
C ILE A 155 -26.45 -7.91 -0.59
N VAL A 156 -26.31 -7.99 -1.91
CA VAL A 156 -26.72 -9.14 -2.71
C VAL A 156 -25.49 -9.78 -3.36
N TYR A 157 -25.47 -11.10 -3.41
CA TYR A 157 -24.42 -11.87 -4.05
C TYR A 157 -24.81 -12.26 -5.46
N VAL A 158 -23.97 -12.01 -6.45
CA VAL A 158 -24.22 -12.39 -7.85
C VAL A 158 -24.46 -13.88 -8.00
N LYS A 159 -23.78 -14.73 -7.25
CA LYS A 159 -24.03 -16.18 -7.24
C LYS A 159 -25.48 -16.55 -6.88
N ASP A 160 -26.09 -15.80 -5.94
CA ASP A 160 -27.46 -16.05 -5.50
C ASP A 160 -28.44 -15.55 -6.57
N LEU A 161 -28.16 -14.42 -7.23
CA LEU A 161 -28.91 -13.93 -8.40
C LEU A 161 -28.88 -14.94 -9.55
N VAL A 162 -27.70 -15.48 -9.90
CA VAL A 162 -27.55 -16.50 -10.96
C VAL A 162 -28.36 -17.76 -10.64
N ILE A 163 -28.38 -18.20 -9.38
CA ILE A 163 -29.14 -19.38 -8.96
C ILE A 163 -30.63 -19.11 -9.10
N ALA A 164 -31.11 -17.94 -8.69
CA ALA A 164 -32.51 -17.57 -8.79
C ALA A 164 -32.97 -17.40 -10.25
N GLU A 165 -32.14 -16.74 -11.08
CA GLU A 165 -32.42 -16.61 -12.52
C GLU A 165 -32.54 -17.97 -13.21
N ARG A 166 -31.65 -18.93 -12.91
CA ARG A 166 -31.71 -20.28 -13.46
C ARG A 166 -32.92 -21.09 -13.01
N ARG A 167 -33.56 -20.72 -11.89
CA ARG A 167 -34.81 -21.30 -11.40
C ARG A 167 -36.05 -20.74 -12.10
N GLY A 168 -35.88 -19.67 -12.88
CA GLY A 168 -36.96 -18.98 -13.56
C GLY A 168 -37.59 -17.85 -12.73
N ASP A 169 -36.92 -17.44 -11.64
CA ASP A 169 -37.40 -16.39 -10.72
C ASP A 169 -36.96 -14.97 -11.15
N GLY A 170 -36.41 -14.81 -12.34
CA GLY A 170 -35.81 -13.56 -12.83
C GLY A 170 -36.68 -12.31 -12.71
N ALA A 171 -37.99 -12.44 -12.90
CA ALA A 171 -38.94 -11.33 -12.76
C ALA A 171 -39.33 -11.01 -11.30
N SER A 172 -38.84 -11.80 -10.33
CA SER A 172 -39.10 -11.57 -8.91
C SER A 172 -38.21 -10.49 -8.34
N PRO A 173 -38.60 -9.78 -7.26
CA PRO A 173 -37.75 -8.77 -6.62
C PRO A 173 -36.52 -9.39 -5.95
N ILE A 174 -35.44 -8.64 -5.82
CA ILE A 174 -34.21 -9.09 -5.15
C ILE A 174 -34.32 -9.16 -3.63
N THR A 175 -35.35 -8.55 -3.04
CA THR A 175 -35.54 -8.42 -1.58
C THR A 175 -35.30 -9.71 -0.78
N PRO A 176 -35.75 -10.91 -1.22
CA PRO A 176 -35.50 -12.15 -0.46
C PRO A 176 -34.02 -12.62 -0.50
N LEU A 177 -33.19 -12.05 -1.38
CA LEU A 177 -31.79 -12.40 -1.56
C LEU A 177 -30.86 -11.43 -0.85
N ILE A 178 -31.38 -10.32 -0.31
CA ILE A 178 -30.61 -9.34 0.44
C ILE A 178 -30.13 -9.97 1.74
N ARG A 179 -28.85 -9.84 2.02
CA ARG A 179 -28.20 -10.30 3.23
C ARG A 179 -27.73 -9.11 4.04
N ASP A 180 -27.68 -9.26 5.36
CA ASP A 180 -27.11 -8.26 6.25
C ASP A 180 -25.64 -7.98 5.86
N VAL A 181 -25.23 -6.72 5.99
CA VAL A 181 -23.85 -6.27 5.80
C VAL A 181 -23.34 -5.65 7.09
N GLU A 182 -22.10 -5.91 7.40
CA GLU A 182 -21.43 -5.33 8.56
C GLU A 182 -21.08 -3.87 8.28
N VAL A 183 -21.29 -3.00 9.29
CA VAL A 183 -20.91 -1.59 9.22
C VAL A 183 -19.76 -1.35 10.20
N VAL A 184 -18.69 -0.71 9.71
CA VAL A 184 -17.51 -0.40 10.51
C VAL A 184 -17.20 1.09 10.48
N PRO A 185 -16.61 1.65 11.55
CA PRO A 185 -16.18 3.04 11.55
C PRO A 185 -14.96 3.25 10.64
N GLU A 186 -14.89 4.40 9.96
CA GLU A 186 -13.82 4.75 9.02
C GLU A 186 -12.41 4.82 9.65
N ASN A 187 -12.32 5.05 10.96
CA ASN A 187 -11.07 5.11 11.71
C ASN A 187 -10.62 3.77 12.30
N LYS A 188 -11.30 2.65 11.97
CA LYS A 188 -10.88 1.31 12.37
C LYS A 188 -9.57 0.94 11.66
N LEU A 189 -8.64 0.28 12.38
CA LEU A 189 -7.42 -0.22 11.75
C LEU A 189 -7.73 -1.33 10.74
N VAL A 190 -7.08 -1.27 9.58
CA VAL A 190 -7.24 -2.26 8.50
C VAL A 190 -6.88 -3.66 8.96
N ALA A 191 -5.81 -3.79 9.76
CA ALA A 191 -5.40 -5.06 10.36
C ALA A 191 -6.49 -5.68 11.25
N ASP A 192 -7.26 -4.87 11.97
CA ASP A 192 -8.39 -5.34 12.81
C ASP A 192 -9.61 -5.68 11.97
N LEU A 193 -9.86 -4.91 10.90
CA LEU A 193 -10.92 -5.21 9.94
C LEU A 193 -10.66 -6.56 9.26
N MET A 194 -9.48 -6.75 8.68
CA MET A 194 -9.10 -7.98 7.99
C MET A 194 -9.24 -9.21 8.90
N ARG A 195 -8.79 -9.13 10.15
CA ARG A 195 -8.98 -10.20 11.14
C ARG A 195 -10.46 -10.51 11.41
N SER A 196 -11.31 -9.47 11.49
CA SER A 196 -12.75 -9.62 11.68
C SER A 196 -13.41 -10.26 10.46
N MET A 197 -13.02 -9.86 9.25
CA MET A 197 -13.49 -10.43 7.99
C MET A 197 -13.17 -11.93 7.90
N GLN A 198 -11.93 -12.31 8.20
CA GLN A 198 -11.50 -13.72 8.20
C GLN A 198 -12.23 -14.56 9.25
N ALA A 199 -12.38 -14.06 10.47
CA ALA A 199 -13.03 -14.78 11.57
C ALA A 199 -14.53 -15.02 11.31
N ASN A 200 -15.22 -14.02 10.76
CA ASN A 200 -16.67 -14.03 10.55
C ASN A 200 -17.06 -14.39 9.11
N LYS A 201 -16.09 -14.59 8.21
CA LYS A 201 -16.27 -15.03 6.82
C LYS A 201 -17.13 -14.08 5.99
N PHE A 202 -16.99 -12.79 6.17
CA PHE A 202 -17.53 -11.78 5.27
C PHE A 202 -16.39 -11.11 4.49
N HIS A 203 -16.68 -10.63 3.28
CA HIS A 203 -15.69 -10.09 2.34
C HIS A 203 -15.98 -8.64 1.95
N MET A 204 -17.02 -8.04 2.48
CA MET A 204 -17.40 -6.66 2.24
C MET A 204 -18.02 -6.07 3.50
N VAL A 205 -17.70 -4.83 3.77
CA VAL A 205 -18.29 -4.01 4.85
C VAL A 205 -18.71 -2.66 4.29
N MET A 206 -19.69 -2.06 4.93
CA MET A 206 -19.98 -0.63 4.74
C MET A 206 -19.16 0.17 5.74
N VAL A 207 -18.65 1.31 5.30
CA VAL A 207 -17.85 2.21 6.13
C VAL A 207 -18.70 3.42 6.51
N ALA A 208 -18.77 3.71 7.82
CA ALA A 208 -19.53 4.84 8.33
C ALA A 208 -18.64 5.88 9.03
N ASP A 209 -19.02 7.15 8.92
CA ASP A 209 -18.43 8.24 9.67
C ASP A 209 -18.90 8.26 11.14
N GLU A 210 -18.47 9.26 11.92
CA GLU A 210 -18.83 9.45 13.33
C GLU A 210 -20.32 9.78 13.56
N TYR A 211 -21.05 10.13 12.51
CA TYR A 211 -22.50 10.37 12.53
C TYR A 211 -23.33 9.18 12.15
N GLY A 212 -22.66 8.09 11.72
CA GLY A 212 -23.32 6.86 11.23
C GLY A 212 -23.75 6.93 9.76
N ILE A 213 -23.28 7.92 9.01
CA ILE A 213 -23.54 8.04 7.58
C ILE A 213 -22.57 7.14 6.84
N ILE A 214 -23.08 6.37 5.86
CA ILE A 214 -22.22 5.51 5.02
C ILE A 214 -21.42 6.38 4.06
N VAL A 215 -20.11 6.38 4.24
CA VAL A 215 -19.13 7.17 3.46
C VAL A 215 -18.40 6.35 2.40
N GLY A 216 -18.50 5.02 2.46
CA GLY A 216 -17.88 4.13 1.49
C GLY A 216 -18.13 2.65 1.81
N LEU A 217 -17.39 1.81 1.14
CA LEU A 217 -17.30 0.37 1.42
C LEU A 217 -15.84 -0.08 1.39
N ALA A 218 -15.54 -1.19 2.04
CA ALA A 218 -14.25 -1.84 1.94
C ALA A 218 -14.42 -3.35 1.79
N THR A 219 -13.55 -3.97 1.02
CA THR A 219 -13.53 -5.41 0.78
C THR A 219 -12.30 -6.07 1.42
N LEU A 220 -12.29 -7.40 1.48
CA LEU A 220 -11.12 -8.14 1.92
C LEU A 220 -9.97 -7.99 0.92
N GLU A 221 -10.34 -7.87 -0.34
CA GLU A 221 -9.44 -7.64 -1.46
C GLU A 221 -8.66 -6.33 -1.26
N ASP A 222 -9.32 -5.20 -0.90
CA ASP A 222 -8.67 -3.91 -0.59
C ASP A 222 -7.69 -4.03 0.61
N CYS A 223 -8.06 -4.81 1.64
CA CYS A 223 -7.16 -5.06 2.77
C CYS A 223 -5.91 -5.87 2.37
N LEU A 224 -6.02 -6.77 1.38
CA LEU A 224 -4.89 -7.56 0.89
C LEU A 224 -3.99 -6.74 -0.03
N GLU A 225 -4.58 -5.88 -0.85
CA GLU A 225 -3.86 -4.97 -1.74
C GLU A 225 -2.90 -4.05 -0.97
N GLU A 226 -3.30 -3.57 0.20
CA GLU A 226 -2.43 -2.78 1.09
C GLU A 226 -1.20 -3.55 1.61
N LEU A 227 -1.28 -4.89 1.68
CA LEU A 227 -0.16 -5.73 2.12
C LEU A 227 0.77 -6.15 0.99
N VAL A 228 0.19 -6.47 -0.17
CA VAL A 228 0.91 -7.16 -1.26
C VAL A 228 1.19 -6.20 -2.43
N GLY A 229 0.59 -5.00 -2.42
CA GLY A 229 0.50 -4.11 -3.57
C GLY A 229 -0.56 -4.59 -4.56
N GLU A 230 -0.70 -3.91 -5.69
CA GLU A 230 -1.58 -4.35 -6.76
C GLU A 230 -1.22 -5.79 -7.15
N ILE A 231 -2.11 -6.74 -6.85
CA ILE A 231 -1.96 -8.12 -7.32
C ILE A 231 -2.27 -8.07 -8.81
N VAL A 232 -1.25 -8.14 -9.64
CA VAL A 232 -1.42 -8.28 -11.10
C VAL A 232 -2.21 -9.57 -11.32
N ASP A 233 -3.48 -9.47 -11.75
CA ASP A 233 -4.32 -10.62 -12.09
C ASP A 233 -3.71 -11.32 -13.33
N GLU A 234 -3.81 -12.65 -13.40
CA GLU A 234 -3.44 -13.44 -14.59
C GLU A 234 -4.19 -12.99 -15.87
N HIS A 235 -5.20 -12.14 -15.71
CA HIS A 235 -5.98 -11.50 -16.78
C HIS A 235 -5.68 -10.01 -16.96
N ASP A 236 -4.88 -9.41 -16.09
CA ASP A 236 -4.32 -8.09 -16.35
C ASP A 236 -3.28 -8.27 -17.46
N ASP A 237 -3.65 -7.87 -18.65
CA ASP A 237 -2.78 -7.91 -19.82
C ASP A 237 -1.47 -7.16 -19.48
N GLU A 238 -0.43 -7.90 -19.03
CA GLU A 238 0.95 -7.40 -18.92
C GLU A 238 1.42 -6.74 -20.23
N ASP A 239 0.76 -7.08 -21.34
CA ASP A 239 0.96 -6.51 -22.67
C ASP A 239 0.41 -5.08 -22.82
N LEU A 240 -0.44 -4.57 -21.91
CA LEU A 240 -1.06 -3.24 -22.06
C LEU A 240 -0.31 -2.14 -21.31
N SER A 241 0.55 -2.47 -20.36
CA SER A 241 1.28 -1.45 -19.58
C SER A 241 2.27 -0.66 -20.44
N LEU A 242 2.92 -1.31 -21.42
CA LEU A 242 3.77 -0.70 -22.44
C LEU A 242 3.61 -1.43 -23.76
N GLN A 243 3.05 -0.76 -24.76
CA GLN A 243 2.86 -1.30 -26.10
C GLN A 243 3.72 -0.54 -27.11
N THR A 244 4.55 -1.26 -27.86
CA THR A 244 5.30 -0.66 -28.98
C THR A 244 4.40 -0.55 -30.22
N LEU A 245 4.22 0.66 -30.72
CA LEU A 245 3.43 0.94 -31.91
C LEU A 245 4.22 0.67 -33.20
N PRO A 246 3.53 0.40 -34.34
CA PRO A 246 4.20 0.11 -35.62
C PRO A 246 5.11 1.23 -36.15
N ASN A 247 4.93 2.45 -35.67
CA ASN A 247 5.73 3.64 -36.02
C ASN A 247 6.98 3.81 -35.12
N GLY A 248 7.18 2.94 -34.14
CA GLY A 248 8.28 3.01 -33.19
C GLY A 248 8.00 3.87 -31.96
N ASP A 249 6.78 4.41 -31.79
CA ASP A 249 6.34 5.06 -30.57
C ASP A 249 5.94 3.99 -29.54
N TYR A 250 5.86 4.40 -28.27
CA TYR A 250 5.37 3.59 -27.19
C TYR A 250 4.05 4.14 -26.66
N LEU A 251 3.09 3.27 -26.39
CA LEU A 251 1.87 3.60 -25.68
C LEU A 251 1.96 3.00 -24.28
N VAL A 252 1.79 3.85 -23.27
CA VAL A 252 2.05 3.51 -21.86
C VAL A 252 0.84 3.91 -21.03
N ILE A 253 0.46 3.11 -20.03
CA ILE A 253 -0.58 3.53 -19.08
C ILE A 253 -0.09 4.69 -18.20
N GLY A 254 -0.96 5.63 -17.89
CA GLY A 254 -0.61 6.82 -17.11
C GLY A 254 -0.18 6.53 -15.66
N SER A 255 -0.56 5.38 -15.11
CA SER A 255 -0.17 4.88 -13.80
C SER A 255 1.16 4.14 -13.78
N MET A 256 1.85 3.96 -14.94
CA MET A 256 3.15 3.28 -14.97
C MET A 256 4.16 3.99 -14.08
N PRO A 257 4.84 3.26 -13.15
CA PRO A 257 5.90 3.81 -12.33
C PRO A 257 7.07 4.33 -13.18
N ILE A 258 7.64 5.47 -12.77
CA ILE A 258 8.76 6.10 -13.49
C ILE A 258 10.01 5.20 -13.46
N SER A 259 10.26 4.47 -12.38
CA SER A 259 11.36 3.52 -12.29
C SER A 259 11.29 2.47 -13.40
N ARG A 260 10.12 1.82 -13.55
CA ARG A 260 9.90 0.83 -14.61
C ARG A 260 10.02 1.42 -16.01
N LEU A 261 9.47 2.63 -16.21
CA LEU A 261 9.58 3.33 -17.50
C LEU A 261 11.05 3.64 -17.86
N ASN A 262 11.84 4.09 -16.87
CA ASN A 262 13.26 4.36 -17.03
C ASN A 262 14.03 3.10 -17.42
N ASP A 263 13.72 1.97 -16.80
CA ASP A 263 14.37 0.69 -17.07
C ASP A 263 14.03 0.13 -18.47
N GLU A 264 12.75 0.21 -18.87
CA GLU A 264 12.30 -0.36 -20.15
C GLU A 264 12.63 0.50 -21.38
N LEU A 265 12.66 1.83 -21.22
CA LEU A 265 12.90 2.76 -22.34
C LEU A 265 14.26 3.49 -22.25
N GLU A 266 15.11 3.14 -21.29
CA GLU A 266 16.39 3.80 -21.00
C GLU A 266 16.24 5.33 -20.83
N MET A 267 15.10 5.77 -20.27
CA MET A 267 14.82 7.17 -19.99
C MET A 267 15.48 7.60 -18.67
N LYS A 268 15.51 8.92 -18.41
CA LYS A 268 16.05 9.50 -17.17
C LYS A 268 15.08 10.47 -16.54
N VAL A 269 13.82 10.05 -16.41
CA VAL A 269 12.80 10.82 -15.70
C VAL A 269 13.11 10.80 -14.20
N PRO A 270 13.01 11.95 -13.47
CA PRO A 270 13.31 12.00 -12.03
C PRO A 270 12.33 11.14 -11.21
N GLU A 271 12.84 10.16 -10.49
CA GLU A 271 12.06 9.24 -9.63
C GLU A 271 11.73 9.84 -8.25
N THR A 272 12.46 10.89 -7.84
CA THR A 272 12.29 11.51 -6.52
C THR A 272 11.18 12.57 -6.45
N GLU A 273 10.67 13.03 -7.60
CA GLU A 273 9.69 14.11 -7.68
C GLU A 273 8.30 13.60 -8.08
N TYR A 274 8.22 12.46 -8.78
CA TYR A 274 6.99 11.91 -9.34
C TYR A 274 7.02 10.38 -9.30
N ASP A 275 5.92 9.76 -8.91
CA ASP A 275 5.81 8.30 -8.81
C ASP A 275 5.45 7.65 -10.16
N THR A 276 4.60 8.33 -10.96
CA THR A 276 4.07 7.79 -12.23
C THR A 276 4.28 8.75 -13.40
N ILE A 277 4.26 8.20 -14.62
CA ILE A 277 4.41 9.01 -15.84
C ILE A 277 3.26 10.03 -16.02
N GLY A 278 2.04 9.67 -15.60
CA GLY A 278 0.92 10.60 -15.58
C GLY A 278 1.13 11.75 -14.60
N GLY A 279 1.66 11.45 -13.40
CA GLY A 279 2.05 12.45 -12.41
C GLY A 279 3.15 13.37 -12.92
N PHE A 280 4.14 12.84 -13.63
CA PHE A 280 5.21 13.62 -14.28
C PHE A 280 4.67 14.61 -15.29
N ILE A 281 3.79 14.18 -16.22
CA ILE A 281 3.16 15.08 -17.21
C ILE A 281 2.36 16.18 -16.50
N PHE A 282 1.56 15.81 -15.51
CA PHE A 282 0.76 16.74 -14.73
C PHE A 282 1.63 17.80 -14.04
N GLY A 283 2.72 17.36 -13.41
CA GLY A 283 3.68 18.25 -12.74
C GLY A 283 4.39 19.20 -13.71
N MET A 284 4.83 18.69 -14.86
CA MET A 284 5.51 19.48 -15.88
C MET A 284 4.61 20.54 -16.53
N LEU A 285 3.32 20.21 -16.76
CA LEU A 285 2.35 21.14 -17.34
C LEU A 285 1.83 22.16 -16.32
N GLY A 286 1.77 21.79 -15.03
CA GLY A 286 1.25 22.65 -13.97
C GLY A 286 -0.27 22.87 -14.00
N HIS A 287 -0.99 22.12 -14.83
CA HIS A 287 -2.46 22.15 -14.94
C HIS A 287 -2.98 20.77 -15.41
N VAL A 288 -4.30 20.56 -15.30
CA VAL A 288 -4.93 19.33 -15.81
C VAL A 288 -4.75 19.27 -17.32
N PRO A 289 -4.04 18.25 -17.85
CA PRO A 289 -3.76 18.18 -19.28
C PRO A 289 -5.02 17.94 -20.11
N VAL A 290 -4.95 18.32 -21.38
CA VAL A 290 -5.95 17.95 -22.39
C VAL A 290 -5.37 16.89 -23.34
N GLN A 291 -6.24 16.13 -23.98
CA GLN A 291 -5.82 15.10 -24.94
C GLN A 291 -4.96 15.70 -26.07
N GLY A 292 -3.82 15.07 -26.34
CA GLY A 292 -2.83 15.52 -27.31
C GLY A 292 -1.84 16.55 -26.80
N GLU A 293 -1.96 17.01 -25.55
CA GLU A 293 -0.98 17.90 -24.94
C GLU A 293 0.29 17.13 -24.62
N SER A 294 1.46 17.75 -24.80
CA SER A 294 2.74 17.05 -24.68
C SER A 294 3.79 17.86 -23.97
N VAL A 295 4.73 17.16 -23.36
CA VAL A 295 5.97 17.69 -22.79
C VAL A 295 7.16 17.02 -23.48
N ASP A 296 8.21 17.81 -23.75
CA ASP A 296 9.46 17.30 -24.31
C ASP A 296 10.47 17.15 -23.16
N TYR A 297 11.01 15.94 -22.95
CA TYR A 297 11.95 15.66 -21.89
C TYR A 297 12.99 14.62 -22.32
N ASP A 298 14.27 14.89 -22.09
CA ASP A 298 15.43 14.02 -22.35
C ASP A 298 15.43 13.33 -23.73
N GLY A 299 15.04 14.09 -24.78
CA GLY A 299 14.99 13.56 -26.15
C GLY A 299 13.71 12.80 -26.49
N TRP A 300 12.75 12.77 -25.60
CA TRP A 300 11.46 12.14 -25.78
C TRP A 300 10.34 13.18 -25.76
N ARG A 301 9.35 12.99 -26.62
CA ARG A 301 8.06 13.68 -26.57
C ARG A 301 7.04 12.77 -25.91
N ILE A 302 6.51 13.24 -24.80
CA ILE A 302 5.56 12.52 -23.96
C ILE A 302 4.23 13.23 -24.07
N SER A 303 3.21 12.60 -24.67
CA SER A 303 1.91 13.19 -24.97
C SER A 303 0.76 12.43 -24.33
N THR A 304 -0.23 13.16 -23.85
CA THR A 304 -1.47 12.60 -23.30
C THR A 304 -2.33 12.03 -24.42
N GLU A 305 -2.47 10.70 -24.50
CA GLU A 305 -3.26 10.04 -25.55
C GLU A 305 -4.73 9.88 -25.12
N GLN A 306 -4.98 9.48 -23.87
CA GLN A 306 -6.33 9.29 -23.35
C GLN A 306 -6.44 9.80 -21.92
N LEU A 307 -7.59 10.43 -21.61
CA LEU A 307 -7.97 10.92 -20.29
C LEU A 307 -9.26 10.26 -19.82
N ASP A 308 -9.33 9.97 -18.53
CA ASP A 308 -10.56 9.66 -17.84
C ASP A 308 -10.80 10.74 -16.77
N GLY A 309 -11.76 11.63 -17.04
CA GLY A 309 -11.98 12.81 -16.23
C GLY A 309 -10.75 13.71 -16.10
N ARG A 310 -10.06 13.66 -14.95
CA ARG A 310 -8.82 14.39 -14.68
C ARG A 310 -7.59 13.51 -14.67
N ARG A 311 -7.77 12.19 -14.76
CA ARG A 311 -6.71 11.19 -14.72
C ARG A 311 -6.20 10.91 -16.13
N ILE A 312 -4.89 10.89 -16.31
CA ILE A 312 -4.26 10.45 -17.56
C ILE A 312 -4.31 8.92 -17.57
N GLN A 313 -5.09 8.36 -18.53
CA GLN A 313 -5.19 6.91 -18.70
C GLN A 313 -4.05 6.37 -19.58
N GLN A 314 -3.77 7.05 -20.70
CA GLN A 314 -2.73 6.59 -21.62
C GLN A 314 -1.84 7.75 -22.07
N VAL A 315 -0.58 7.43 -22.21
CA VAL A 315 0.49 8.33 -22.62
C VAL A 315 1.19 7.75 -23.84
N ARG A 316 1.41 8.57 -24.87
CA ARG A 316 2.25 8.21 -26.00
C ARG A 316 3.64 8.80 -25.81
N ILE A 317 4.67 7.99 -25.99
CA ILE A 317 6.07 8.37 -25.91
C ILE A 317 6.72 8.16 -27.27
N SER A 318 7.27 9.22 -27.84
CA SER A 318 7.95 9.19 -29.13
C SER A 318 9.32 9.82 -29.05
N ALA A 319 10.31 9.23 -29.73
CA ALA A 319 11.65 9.80 -29.78
C ALA A 319 11.63 11.09 -30.61
N ILE A 320 12.23 12.16 -30.10
CA ILE A 320 12.39 13.40 -30.85
C ILE A 320 13.56 13.21 -31.82
N THR A 321 13.23 12.88 -33.07
CA THR A 321 14.23 12.80 -34.13
C THR A 321 14.75 14.20 -34.44
N ALA A 322 16.06 14.43 -34.33
CA ALA A 322 16.73 15.70 -34.62
C ALA A 322 16.78 16.00 -36.10
#